data_05957dafb85abe4ff092ebff30a23400
#
_entry.id   05957dafb85abe4ff092ebff30a23400
#
_cell.length_a   1.000
_cell.length_b   1.000
_cell.length_c   1.000
_cell.angle_alpha   90.00
_cell.angle_beta   90.00
_cell.angle_gamma   90.00
#
_symmetry.space_group_name_H-M   'P 1'
#
loop_
_entity.id
_entity.type
_entity.pdbx_description
1 polymer ?
#
loop_
_entity_poly.entity_id
_entity_poly.type
_entity_poly.pdbx_seq_one_letter_code
_entity_poly.pdbx_strand_id
1 'polypeptide(L)'
;MKVTIIIPSYNPTKKLIKLVSALQKDFNDILIVDDGSTNETKKIYEELSNVKIIYHDVNKGKGEALKTAIKNLKDTDAFITVDADLQHSPKDVSKVKEELLNNDIVLGIRNFNKKNVPFTSKFGNKFSSLVFKIKTGITLKDTQTGLRGINIKYKDLCLNTSGSRYEYEMNFLYNLAKNKINFKCIDIATIYENNNSGSHFHAIRDSILIYKWLLPLIVLLIVLIILLLSL
;
A
#
# COMPACT_ATOMS: atom_id res chain seq x y z
N MET A 1 3.07 5.44 -22.79
CA MET A 1 3.56 5.52 -21.41
C MET A 1 4.04 4.14 -20.98
N LYS A 2 5.30 4.03 -20.61
CA LYS A 2 5.92 2.81 -20.09
C LYS A 2 5.68 2.74 -18.57
N VAL A 3 5.14 1.62 -18.09
CA VAL A 3 4.76 1.45 -16.67
C VAL A 3 5.40 0.20 -16.12
N THR A 4 6.08 0.33 -14.98
CA THR A 4 6.61 -0.80 -14.21
C THR A 4 5.66 -1.17 -13.08
N ILE A 5 5.31 -2.45 -12.96
CA ILE A 5 4.57 -2.97 -11.81
C ILE A 5 5.56 -3.30 -10.69
N ILE A 6 5.28 -2.82 -9.49
CA ILE A 6 6.06 -3.09 -8.27
C ILE A 6 5.24 -3.98 -7.34
N ILE A 7 5.80 -5.13 -6.97
CA ILE A 7 5.17 -6.09 -6.05
C ILE A 7 6.09 -6.32 -4.85
N PRO A 8 5.85 -5.69 -3.69
CA PRO A 8 6.52 -6.08 -2.45
C PRO A 8 5.97 -7.43 -2.00
N SER A 9 6.85 -8.35 -1.64
CA SER A 9 6.48 -9.73 -1.32
C SER A 9 7.26 -10.24 -0.11
N TYR A 10 6.57 -10.89 0.81
CA TYR A 10 7.15 -11.56 1.97
C TYR A 10 6.41 -12.86 2.22
N ASN A 11 7.11 -13.98 2.25
CA ASN A 11 6.56 -15.32 2.38
C ASN A 11 5.36 -15.53 1.42
N PRO A 12 5.58 -15.41 0.10
CA PRO A 12 4.50 -15.49 -0.88
C PRO A 12 3.85 -16.88 -0.89
N THR A 13 2.63 -16.91 -1.39
CA THR A 13 1.92 -18.15 -1.71
C THR A 13 1.78 -18.30 -3.24
N LYS A 14 1.24 -19.40 -3.72
CA LYS A 14 0.94 -19.60 -5.16
C LYS A 14 0.04 -18.53 -5.77
N LYS A 15 -0.55 -17.64 -4.93
CA LYS A 15 -1.27 -16.45 -5.39
C LYS A 15 -0.37 -15.49 -6.17
N LEU A 16 0.91 -15.36 -5.76
CA LEU A 16 1.87 -14.52 -6.47
C LEU A 16 2.07 -14.99 -7.92
N ILE A 17 2.19 -16.30 -8.14
CA ILE A 17 2.33 -16.87 -9.49
C ILE A 17 1.11 -16.52 -10.36
N LYS A 18 -0.11 -16.69 -9.81
CA LYS A 18 -1.36 -16.36 -10.51
C LYS A 18 -1.44 -14.86 -10.82
N LEU A 19 -1.05 -14.01 -9.86
CA LEU A 19 -1.03 -12.55 -10.04
C LEU A 19 -0.08 -12.15 -11.16
N VAL A 20 1.17 -12.62 -11.10
CA VAL A 20 2.20 -12.31 -12.11
C VAL A 20 1.77 -12.77 -13.49
N SER A 21 1.32 -14.02 -13.64
CA SER A 21 0.84 -14.55 -14.93
C SER A 21 -0.35 -13.75 -15.49
N ALA A 22 -1.21 -13.23 -14.63
CA ALA A 22 -2.34 -12.41 -15.07
C ALA A 22 -1.91 -10.99 -15.47
N LEU A 23 -0.95 -10.39 -14.74
CA LEU A 23 -0.42 -9.06 -15.04
C LEU A 23 0.44 -9.04 -16.30
N GLN A 24 1.16 -10.12 -16.60
CA GLN A 24 2.01 -10.26 -17.80
C GLN A 24 1.24 -10.17 -19.13
N LYS A 25 -0.08 -10.28 -19.10
CA LYS A 25 -0.93 -10.08 -20.29
C LYS A 25 -0.94 -8.62 -20.75
N ASP A 26 -0.82 -7.67 -19.82
CA ASP A 26 -0.97 -6.23 -20.07
C ASP A 26 0.31 -5.43 -19.72
N PHE A 27 1.26 -6.05 -19.02
CA PHE A 27 2.47 -5.40 -18.51
C PHE A 27 3.72 -6.23 -18.76
N ASN A 28 4.70 -5.63 -19.42
CA ASN A 28 5.98 -6.28 -19.76
C ASN A 28 7.06 -6.07 -18.70
N ASP A 29 6.90 -5.11 -17.79
CA ASP A 29 7.92 -4.77 -16.79
C ASP A 29 7.34 -4.94 -15.38
N ILE A 30 7.74 -6.04 -14.73
CA ILE A 30 7.32 -6.40 -13.38
C ILE A 30 8.57 -6.53 -12.51
N LEU A 31 8.62 -5.77 -11.43
CA LEU A 31 9.67 -5.78 -10.43
C LEU A 31 9.11 -6.25 -9.09
N ILE A 32 9.63 -7.37 -8.61
CA ILE A 32 9.27 -7.95 -7.32
C ILE A 32 10.41 -7.66 -6.34
N VAL A 33 10.08 -7.31 -5.11
CA VAL A 33 11.07 -7.27 -4.02
C VAL A 33 10.67 -8.30 -2.98
N ASP A 34 11.50 -9.33 -2.85
CA ASP A 34 11.42 -10.30 -1.77
C ASP A 34 11.98 -9.67 -0.49
N ASP A 35 11.12 -9.40 0.46
CA ASP A 35 11.49 -8.77 1.73
C ASP A 35 11.97 -9.79 2.78
N GLY A 36 12.93 -10.64 2.39
CA GLY A 36 13.56 -11.59 3.29
C GLY A 36 12.68 -12.80 3.64
N SER A 37 12.05 -13.41 2.64
CA SER A 37 11.23 -14.62 2.81
C SER A 37 12.03 -15.82 3.29
N THR A 38 11.35 -16.80 3.89
CA THR A 38 11.94 -18.08 4.29
C THR A 38 12.32 -18.91 3.08
N ASN A 39 13.27 -19.84 3.23
CA ASN A 39 13.76 -20.69 2.13
C ASN A 39 12.64 -21.54 1.50
N GLU A 40 11.63 -21.94 2.27
CA GLU A 40 10.49 -22.70 1.76
C GLU A 40 9.65 -21.89 0.78
N THR A 41 9.40 -20.63 1.13
CA THR A 41 8.55 -19.74 0.32
C THR A 41 9.32 -19.13 -0.85
N LYS A 42 10.65 -19.04 -0.78
CA LYS A 42 11.51 -18.58 -1.89
C LYS A 42 11.38 -19.43 -3.15
N LYS A 43 11.07 -20.72 -3.02
CA LYS A 43 10.83 -21.60 -4.16
C LYS A 43 9.73 -21.11 -5.11
N ILE A 44 8.78 -20.33 -4.61
CA ILE A 44 7.73 -19.74 -5.44
C ILE A 44 8.30 -18.78 -6.48
N TYR A 45 9.40 -18.09 -6.17
CA TYR A 45 10.03 -17.18 -7.11
C TYR A 45 10.71 -17.91 -8.28
N GLU A 46 11.13 -19.15 -8.08
CA GLU A 46 11.74 -19.99 -9.14
C GLU A 46 10.72 -20.39 -10.21
N GLU A 47 9.43 -20.39 -9.88
CA GLU A 47 8.33 -20.65 -10.81
C GLU A 47 7.94 -19.41 -11.65
N LEU A 48 8.50 -18.23 -11.35
CA LEU A 48 8.22 -17.00 -12.07
C LEU A 48 9.16 -16.81 -13.25
N SER A 49 8.62 -16.42 -14.39
CA SER A 49 9.38 -16.09 -15.59
C SER A 49 9.14 -14.64 -16.00
N ASN A 50 10.10 -14.05 -16.73
CA ASN A 50 10.02 -12.69 -17.26
C ASN A 50 9.69 -11.62 -16.23
N VAL A 51 10.26 -11.74 -15.03
CA VAL A 51 10.17 -10.74 -13.95
C VAL A 51 11.56 -10.44 -13.41
N LYS A 52 11.74 -9.23 -12.89
CA LYS A 52 12.94 -8.89 -12.11
C LYS A 52 12.64 -9.11 -10.64
N ILE A 53 13.57 -9.72 -9.92
CA ILE A 53 13.42 -9.94 -8.48
C ILE A 53 14.65 -9.38 -7.76
N ILE A 54 14.41 -8.59 -6.72
CA ILE A 54 15.43 -8.10 -5.80
C ILE A 54 15.17 -8.77 -4.46
N TYR A 55 16.21 -9.30 -3.85
CA TYR A 55 16.13 -10.01 -2.57
C TYR A 55 16.71 -9.16 -1.44
N HIS A 56 15.98 -9.06 -0.34
CA HIS A 56 16.52 -8.61 0.93
C HIS A 56 17.02 -9.82 1.74
N ASP A 57 18.11 -9.66 2.46
CA ASP A 57 18.66 -10.72 3.33
C ASP A 57 17.76 -10.99 4.54
N VAL A 58 17.07 -9.96 5.02
CA VAL A 58 16.15 -9.99 6.16
C VAL A 58 14.91 -9.17 5.88
N ASN A 59 13.81 -9.45 6.60
CA ASN A 59 12.59 -8.64 6.52
C ASN A 59 12.84 -7.21 7.03
N LYS A 60 12.79 -6.23 6.13
CA LYS A 60 12.93 -4.80 6.41
C LYS A 60 11.59 -4.08 6.48
N GLY A 61 10.53 -4.73 5.99
CA GLY A 61 9.17 -4.22 5.95
C GLY A 61 8.73 -3.71 4.58
N LYS A 62 7.41 -3.70 4.36
CA LYS A 62 6.78 -3.33 3.08
C LYS A 62 7.26 -1.99 2.53
N GLY A 63 7.41 -0.98 3.40
CA GLY A 63 7.87 0.35 3.01
C GLY A 63 9.30 0.33 2.45
N GLU A 64 10.21 -0.44 3.07
CA GLU A 64 11.59 -0.58 2.56
C GLU A 64 11.62 -1.40 1.27
N ALA A 65 10.78 -2.42 1.13
CA ALA A 65 10.65 -3.17 -0.12
C ALA A 65 10.17 -2.26 -1.26
N LEU A 66 9.18 -1.41 -1.02
CA LEU A 66 8.73 -0.41 -1.99
C LEU A 66 9.84 0.57 -2.36
N LYS A 67 10.56 1.13 -1.39
CA LYS A 67 11.69 2.05 -1.64
C LYS A 67 12.80 1.37 -2.43
N THR A 68 13.13 0.11 -2.10
CA THR A 68 14.11 -0.68 -2.85
C THR A 68 13.69 -0.84 -4.31
N ALA A 69 12.43 -1.17 -4.58
CA ALA A 69 11.92 -1.25 -5.94
C ALA A 69 12.02 0.10 -6.66
N ILE A 70 11.51 1.17 -6.04
CA ILE A 70 11.48 2.52 -6.61
C ILE A 70 12.89 3.04 -6.92
N LYS A 71 13.86 2.77 -6.06
CA LYS A 71 15.28 3.13 -6.29
C LYS A 71 15.84 2.47 -7.54
N ASN A 72 15.43 1.22 -7.81
CA ASN A 72 15.92 0.40 -8.92
C ASN A 72 15.10 0.53 -10.21
N LEU A 73 14.11 1.43 -10.26
CA LEU A 73 13.38 1.74 -11.49
C LEU A 73 14.30 2.35 -12.55
N LYS A 74 14.20 1.82 -13.78
CA LYS A 74 14.93 2.30 -14.97
C LYS A 74 13.93 2.39 -16.13
N ASP A 75 14.11 3.39 -16.98
CA ASP A 75 13.36 3.56 -18.24
C ASP A 75 11.85 3.38 -18.09
N THR A 76 11.23 4.04 -17.15
CA THR A 76 9.78 3.99 -16.91
C THR A 76 9.23 5.40 -16.71
N ASP A 77 8.04 5.65 -17.23
CA ASP A 77 7.35 6.94 -17.09
C ASP A 77 6.53 6.98 -15.79
N ALA A 78 6.08 5.81 -15.33
CA ALA A 78 5.30 5.66 -14.11
C ALA A 78 5.46 4.24 -13.53
N PHE A 79 5.05 4.05 -12.29
CA PHE A 79 4.98 2.73 -11.68
C PHE A 79 3.65 2.53 -10.96
N ILE A 80 3.26 1.27 -10.84
CA ILE A 80 2.05 0.87 -10.11
C ILE A 80 2.43 -0.13 -9.03
N THR A 81 2.10 0.16 -7.77
CA THR A 81 2.28 -0.78 -6.67
C THR A 81 1.08 -1.72 -6.58
N VAL A 82 1.34 -3.01 -6.36
CA VAL A 82 0.31 -4.06 -6.26
C VAL A 82 0.70 -5.03 -5.14
N ASP A 83 -0.24 -5.38 -4.27
CA ASP A 83 0.01 -6.36 -3.21
C ASP A 83 0.06 -7.79 -3.76
N ALA A 84 0.91 -8.66 -3.17
CA ALA A 84 1.18 -10.01 -3.66
C ALA A 84 0.04 -11.02 -3.41
N ASP A 85 -1.05 -10.62 -2.73
CA ASP A 85 -2.09 -11.50 -2.19
C ASP A 85 -3.32 -11.72 -3.10
N LEU A 86 -3.29 -11.20 -4.34
CA LEU A 86 -4.39 -11.23 -5.30
C LEU A 86 -5.65 -10.42 -4.88
N GLN A 87 -5.56 -9.51 -3.91
CA GLN A 87 -6.68 -8.63 -3.56
C GLN A 87 -6.93 -7.53 -4.59
N HIS A 88 -5.99 -7.31 -5.50
CA HIS A 88 -6.12 -6.37 -6.61
C HIS A 88 -6.32 -7.13 -7.92
N SER A 89 -7.44 -6.89 -8.61
CA SER A 89 -7.70 -7.53 -9.89
C SER A 89 -6.79 -6.95 -10.99
N PRO A 90 -6.29 -7.75 -11.93
CA PRO A 90 -5.52 -7.23 -13.08
C PRO A 90 -6.26 -6.14 -13.85
N LYS A 91 -7.60 -6.26 -13.98
CA LYS A 91 -8.44 -5.22 -14.59
C LYS A 91 -8.37 -3.88 -13.88
N ASP A 92 -8.29 -3.88 -12.54
CA ASP A 92 -8.17 -2.65 -11.78
C ASP A 92 -6.77 -2.05 -11.92
N VAL A 93 -5.72 -2.89 -12.04
CA VAL A 93 -4.35 -2.43 -12.35
C VAL A 93 -4.31 -1.76 -13.72
N SER A 94 -4.98 -2.33 -14.74
CA SER A 94 -5.08 -1.72 -16.08
C SER A 94 -5.84 -0.40 -16.06
N LYS A 95 -6.92 -0.26 -15.27
CA LYS A 95 -7.60 1.03 -15.08
C LYS A 95 -6.69 2.09 -14.46
N VAL A 96 -5.86 1.71 -13.46
CA VAL A 96 -4.87 2.64 -12.88
C VAL A 96 -3.89 3.12 -13.94
N LYS A 97 -3.41 2.23 -14.83
CA LYS A 97 -2.53 2.60 -15.97
C LYS A 97 -3.21 3.59 -16.92
N GLU A 98 -4.48 3.37 -17.26
CA GLU A 98 -5.26 4.26 -18.12
C GLU A 98 -5.39 5.66 -17.49
N GLU A 99 -5.74 5.73 -16.22
CA GLU A 99 -5.89 7.01 -15.51
C GLU A 99 -4.56 7.77 -15.34
N LEU A 100 -3.43 7.07 -15.29
CA LEU A 100 -2.10 7.68 -15.26
C LEU A 100 -1.75 8.45 -16.55
N LEU A 101 -2.48 8.26 -17.64
CA LEU A 101 -2.30 9.07 -18.85
C LEU A 101 -2.67 10.54 -18.63
N ASN A 102 -3.60 10.81 -17.70
CA ASN A 102 -4.13 12.15 -17.42
C ASN A 102 -3.88 12.61 -15.99
N ASN A 103 -3.37 11.75 -15.12
CA ASN A 103 -3.17 12.03 -13.71
C ASN A 103 -1.80 11.56 -13.25
N ASP A 104 -1.14 12.34 -12.42
CA ASP A 104 0.18 11.97 -11.91
C ASP A 104 0.15 10.91 -10.81
N ILE A 105 -0.90 10.94 -9.98
CA ILE A 105 -1.11 10.01 -8.87
C ILE A 105 -2.53 9.44 -8.98
N VAL A 106 -2.64 8.12 -8.94
CA VAL A 106 -3.92 7.40 -8.98
C VAL A 106 -3.98 6.43 -7.81
N LEU A 107 -5.07 6.47 -7.05
CA LEU A 107 -5.31 5.59 -5.91
C LEU A 107 -6.52 4.70 -6.19
N GLY A 108 -6.33 3.38 -6.11
CA GLY A 108 -7.43 2.43 -6.18
C GLY A 108 -8.18 2.38 -4.85
N ILE A 109 -9.48 2.69 -4.83
CA ILE A 109 -10.28 2.81 -3.61
C ILE A 109 -11.24 1.64 -3.50
N ARG A 110 -11.12 0.85 -2.44
CA ARG A 110 -12.03 -0.26 -2.14
C ARG A 110 -13.34 0.24 -1.52
N ASN A 111 -14.42 -0.48 -1.77
CA ASN A 111 -15.71 -0.20 -1.16
C ASN A 111 -15.93 -1.07 0.08
N PHE A 112 -15.70 -0.52 1.27
CA PHE A 112 -15.86 -1.20 2.54
C PHE A 112 -17.32 -1.36 3.01
N ASN A 113 -18.30 -0.84 2.27
CA ASN A 113 -19.73 -1.01 2.60
C ASN A 113 -20.32 -2.33 2.11
N LYS A 114 -19.57 -3.11 1.33
CA LYS A 114 -20.02 -4.43 0.85
C LYS A 114 -20.20 -5.42 1.99
N LYS A 115 -21.15 -6.37 1.83
CA LYS A 115 -21.51 -7.36 2.86
C LYS A 115 -20.37 -8.33 3.22
N ASN A 116 -19.49 -8.63 2.24
CA ASN A 116 -18.36 -9.56 2.40
C ASN A 116 -17.12 -8.94 3.04
N VAL A 117 -17.18 -7.67 3.46
CA VAL A 117 -16.04 -7.01 4.12
C VAL A 117 -16.04 -7.35 5.61
N PRO A 118 -14.95 -7.91 6.18
CA PRO A 118 -14.83 -8.17 7.61
C PRO A 118 -15.03 -6.89 8.43
N PHE A 119 -15.72 -7.01 9.57
CA PHE A 119 -16.01 -5.87 10.44
C PHE A 119 -14.73 -5.15 10.91
N THR A 120 -13.69 -5.92 11.25
CA THR A 120 -12.40 -5.38 11.67
C THR A 120 -11.73 -4.53 10.58
N SER A 121 -11.77 -4.98 9.32
CA SER A 121 -11.25 -4.22 8.18
C SER A 121 -12.06 -2.94 7.93
N LYS A 122 -13.39 -3.04 8.04
CA LYS A 122 -14.30 -1.89 7.91
C LYS A 122 -14.04 -0.84 8.98
N PHE A 123 -13.93 -1.28 10.24
CA PHE A 123 -13.67 -0.39 11.37
C PHE A 123 -12.27 0.25 11.26
N GLY A 124 -11.24 -0.56 10.98
CA GLY A 124 -9.87 -0.08 10.83
C GLY A 124 -9.72 0.96 9.73
N ASN A 125 -10.32 0.70 8.54
CA ASN A 125 -10.28 1.68 7.46
C ASN A 125 -11.06 2.96 7.80
N LYS A 126 -12.24 2.85 8.42
CA LYS A 126 -13.03 4.02 8.84
C LYS A 126 -12.27 4.89 9.84
N PHE A 127 -11.61 4.26 10.80
CA PHE A 127 -10.76 4.95 11.77
C PHE A 127 -9.58 5.63 11.08
N SER A 128 -8.85 4.93 10.21
CA SER A 128 -7.74 5.50 9.43
C SER A 128 -8.16 6.70 8.61
N SER A 129 -9.30 6.59 7.93
CA SER A 129 -9.84 7.68 7.08
C SER A 129 -10.23 8.90 7.92
N LEU A 130 -10.79 8.69 9.12
CA LEU A 130 -11.09 9.77 10.05
C LEU A 130 -9.82 10.48 10.53
N VAL A 131 -8.81 9.71 10.94
CA VAL A 131 -7.51 10.23 11.40
C VAL A 131 -6.82 11.01 10.28
N PHE A 132 -6.85 10.49 9.05
CA PHE A 132 -6.31 11.17 7.88
C PHE A 132 -7.02 12.50 7.65
N LYS A 133 -8.36 12.51 7.70
CA LYS A 133 -9.17 13.74 7.55
C LYS A 133 -8.84 14.77 8.62
N ILE A 134 -8.74 14.38 9.89
CA ILE A 134 -8.37 15.29 10.98
C ILE A 134 -7.02 15.95 10.74
N LYS A 135 -6.04 15.17 10.28
CA LYS A 135 -4.67 15.66 10.07
C LYS A 135 -4.50 16.52 8.82
N THR A 136 -5.25 16.24 7.75
CA THR A 136 -5.02 16.83 6.43
C THR A 136 -6.16 17.69 5.91
N GLY A 137 -7.34 17.60 6.51
CA GLY A 137 -8.57 18.21 5.98
C GLY A 137 -9.17 17.45 4.78
N ILE A 138 -8.48 16.47 4.23
CA ILE A 138 -8.88 15.74 3.02
C ILE A 138 -9.69 14.50 3.42
N THR A 139 -10.84 14.29 2.77
CA THR A 139 -11.63 13.07 2.94
C THR A 139 -11.19 12.02 1.94
N LEU A 140 -10.62 10.91 2.43
CA LEU A 140 -10.22 9.75 1.63
C LEU A 140 -10.89 8.50 2.18
N LYS A 141 -11.63 7.77 1.33
CA LYS A 141 -12.45 6.62 1.75
C LYS A 141 -11.63 5.36 2.06
N ASP A 142 -10.45 5.22 1.45
CA ASP A 142 -9.53 4.10 1.67
C ASP A 142 -8.09 4.62 1.73
N THR A 143 -7.55 4.70 2.93
CA THR A 143 -6.18 5.14 3.18
C THR A 143 -5.18 3.98 3.21
N GLN A 144 -5.66 2.75 3.15
CA GLN A 144 -4.87 1.52 3.30
C GLN A 144 -4.73 0.74 1.99
N THR A 145 -5.11 1.34 0.85
CA THR A 145 -4.96 0.68 -0.44
C THR A 145 -3.50 0.51 -0.81
N GLY A 146 -3.12 -0.70 -1.25
CA GLY A 146 -1.80 -0.99 -1.84
C GLY A 146 -1.74 -0.73 -3.35
N LEU A 147 -2.91 -0.56 -4.02
CA LEU A 147 -2.96 -0.28 -5.46
C LEU A 147 -2.83 1.23 -5.72
N ARG A 148 -1.65 1.65 -6.17
CA ARG A 148 -1.32 3.05 -6.42
C ARG A 148 -0.53 3.20 -7.71
N GLY A 149 -0.98 4.08 -8.58
CA GLY A 149 -0.24 4.51 -9.76
C GLY A 149 0.48 5.84 -9.48
N ILE A 150 1.74 5.94 -9.82
CA ILE A 150 2.57 7.10 -9.49
C ILE A 150 3.48 7.43 -10.68
N ASN A 151 3.39 8.66 -11.18
CA ASN A 151 4.29 9.18 -12.21
C ASN A 151 5.72 9.25 -11.67
N ILE A 152 6.71 8.91 -12.49
CA ILE A 152 8.12 8.81 -12.10
C ILE A 152 8.70 10.12 -11.54
N LYS A 153 8.13 11.27 -11.89
CA LYS A 153 8.53 12.57 -11.34
C LYS A 153 8.39 12.68 -9.81
N TYR A 154 7.56 11.80 -9.19
CA TYR A 154 7.41 11.72 -7.74
C TYR A 154 8.30 10.65 -7.09
N LYS A 155 9.27 10.11 -7.83
CA LYS A 155 10.23 9.12 -7.31
C LYS A 155 10.90 9.60 -6.03
N ASP A 156 11.42 10.80 -6.01
CA ASP A 156 12.12 11.35 -4.83
C ASP A 156 11.19 11.56 -3.65
N LEU A 157 9.93 11.97 -3.87
CA LEU A 157 8.93 12.05 -2.81
C LEU A 157 8.69 10.68 -2.17
N CYS A 158 8.60 9.63 -2.99
CA CYS A 158 8.43 8.26 -2.51
C CYS A 158 9.64 7.79 -1.70
N LEU A 159 10.86 8.02 -2.19
CA LEU A 159 12.11 7.62 -1.53
C LEU A 159 12.31 8.35 -0.20
N ASN A 160 11.97 9.65 -0.14
CA ASN A 160 12.10 10.48 1.06
C ASN A 160 10.91 10.34 2.03
N THR A 161 9.90 9.55 1.68
CA THR A 161 8.79 9.25 2.59
C THR A 161 9.27 8.37 3.74
N SER A 162 9.01 8.80 4.98
CA SER A 162 9.38 8.07 6.19
C SER A 162 8.55 6.80 6.36
N GLY A 163 9.10 5.83 7.09
CA GLY A 163 8.45 4.56 7.37
C GLY A 163 9.10 3.41 6.61
N SER A 164 9.21 2.26 7.30
CA SER A 164 9.79 1.03 6.75
C SER A 164 8.74 -0.07 6.53
N ARG A 165 7.58 0.03 7.20
CA ARG A 165 6.51 -0.97 7.18
C ARG A 165 5.23 -0.38 6.58
N TYR A 166 4.08 -0.72 7.14
CA TYR A 166 2.76 -0.27 6.65
C TYR A 166 2.51 1.23 6.87
N GLU A 167 3.19 1.87 7.82
CA GLU A 167 3.11 3.31 8.04
C GLU A 167 3.64 4.14 6.85
N TYR A 168 4.51 3.56 6.03
CA TYR A 168 5.00 4.20 4.80
C TYR A 168 3.84 4.64 3.89
N GLU A 169 2.87 3.77 3.70
CA GLU A 169 1.74 4.05 2.81
C GLU A 169 0.87 5.20 3.31
N MET A 170 0.68 5.31 4.62
CA MET A 170 -0.02 6.44 5.23
C MET A 170 0.82 7.72 5.17
N ASN A 171 2.13 7.63 5.45
CA ASN A 171 3.04 8.77 5.39
C ASN A 171 3.16 9.33 3.96
N PHE A 172 3.12 8.46 2.94
CA PHE A 172 3.04 8.90 1.55
C PHE A 172 1.80 9.76 1.29
N LEU A 173 0.62 9.34 1.76
CA LEU A 173 -0.61 10.12 1.64
C LEU A 173 -0.51 11.47 2.39
N TYR A 174 0.10 11.49 3.57
CA TYR A 174 0.37 12.73 4.30
C TYR A 174 1.31 13.66 3.52
N ASN A 175 2.33 13.11 2.86
CA ASN A 175 3.24 13.90 2.03
C ASN A 175 2.53 14.48 0.80
N LEU A 176 1.61 13.73 0.17
CA LEU A 176 0.77 14.28 -0.91
C LEU A 176 -0.05 15.47 -0.41
N ALA A 177 -0.74 15.30 0.72
CA ALA A 177 -1.56 16.36 1.31
C ALA A 177 -0.73 17.58 1.71
N LYS A 178 0.41 17.39 2.38
CA LYS A 178 1.32 18.46 2.81
C LYS A 178 1.86 19.28 1.63
N ASN A 179 2.19 18.62 0.55
CA ASN A 179 2.73 19.26 -0.66
C ASN A 179 1.63 19.70 -1.64
N LYS A 180 0.35 19.58 -1.26
CA LYS A 180 -0.81 19.93 -2.10
C LYS A 180 -0.79 19.25 -3.46
N ILE A 181 -0.30 18.01 -3.51
CA ILE A 181 -0.25 17.20 -4.72
C ILE A 181 -1.61 16.56 -4.95
N ASN A 182 -2.21 16.84 -6.09
CA ASN A 182 -3.49 16.25 -6.47
C ASN A 182 -3.34 14.77 -6.79
N PHE A 183 -4.37 14.00 -6.47
CA PHE A 183 -4.47 12.59 -6.82
C PHE A 183 -5.88 12.24 -7.27
N LYS A 184 -5.97 11.30 -8.19
CA LYS A 184 -7.22 10.73 -8.68
C LYS A 184 -7.56 9.48 -7.87
N CYS A 185 -8.80 9.38 -7.40
CA CYS A 185 -9.33 8.15 -6.81
C CYS A 185 -10.19 7.41 -7.84
N ILE A 186 -9.99 6.10 -7.97
CA ILE A 186 -10.82 5.23 -8.80
C ILE A 186 -11.39 4.08 -7.97
N ASP A 187 -12.64 3.72 -8.20
CA ASP A 187 -13.24 2.58 -7.52
C ASP A 187 -12.69 1.27 -8.09
N ILE A 188 -12.24 0.39 -7.20
CA ILE A 188 -11.71 -0.93 -7.52
C ILE A 188 -12.53 -2.04 -6.88
N ALA A 189 -12.33 -3.26 -7.37
CA ALA A 189 -12.92 -4.45 -6.76
C ALA A 189 -12.46 -4.58 -5.31
N THR A 190 -13.40 -4.93 -4.42
CA THR A 190 -13.10 -5.23 -3.01
C THR A 190 -13.13 -6.73 -2.86
N ILE A 191 -11.96 -7.35 -2.84
CA ILE A 191 -11.77 -8.80 -2.81
C ILE A 191 -11.27 -9.16 -1.41
N TYR A 192 -12.03 -10.01 -0.70
CA TYR A 192 -11.64 -10.61 0.56
C TYR A 192 -11.75 -12.13 0.44
N GLU A 193 -10.69 -12.82 0.73
CA GLU A 193 -10.65 -14.28 0.83
C GLU A 193 -10.32 -14.69 2.26
N ASN A 194 -10.98 -15.72 2.78
CA ASN A 194 -10.70 -16.37 4.06
C ASN A 194 -10.44 -15.41 5.23
N ASN A 195 -11.28 -14.39 5.41
CA ASN A 195 -11.17 -13.39 6.49
C ASN A 195 -9.78 -12.74 6.61
N ASN A 196 -9.06 -12.55 5.50
CA ASN A 196 -7.72 -11.93 5.49
C ASN A 196 -6.60 -12.77 6.15
N SER A 197 -6.73 -14.08 6.24
CA SER A 197 -5.76 -14.97 6.89
C SER A 197 -4.33 -14.93 6.28
N GLY A 198 -4.15 -14.31 5.11
CA GLY A 198 -2.84 -14.10 4.47
C GLY A 198 -2.20 -12.74 4.73
N SER A 199 -2.77 -11.90 5.56
CA SER A 199 -2.21 -10.57 5.86
C SER A 199 -1.10 -10.66 6.90
N HIS A 200 0.08 -10.11 6.59
CA HIS A 200 1.20 -9.94 7.53
C HIS A 200 1.09 -8.67 8.40
N PHE A 201 -0.06 -7.99 8.36
CA PHE A 201 -0.34 -6.81 9.17
C PHE A 201 -0.57 -7.20 10.64
N HIS A 202 0.30 -6.74 11.54
CA HIS A 202 0.14 -6.90 12.99
C HIS A 202 -0.69 -5.75 13.55
N ALA A 203 -1.97 -6.00 13.81
CA ALA A 203 -2.97 -4.97 14.12
C ALA A 203 -2.54 -3.97 15.20
N ILE A 204 -1.92 -4.41 16.30
CA ILE A 204 -1.49 -3.52 17.39
C ILE A 204 -0.22 -2.76 17.00
N ARG A 205 0.85 -3.48 16.65
CA ARG A 205 2.17 -2.87 16.37
C ARG A 205 2.11 -1.90 15.21
N ASP A 206 1.54 -2.32 14.09
CA ASP A 206 1.53 -1.51 12.88
C ASP A 206 0.56 -0.32 13.03
N SER A 207 -0.55 -0.48 13.78
CA SER A 207 -1.42 0.65 14.12
C SER A 207 -0.72 1.69 15.00
N ILE A 208 0.07 1.27 15.99
CA ILE A 208 0.87 2.20 16.81
C ILE A 208 1.82 3.02 15.92
N LEU A 209 2.52 2.38 14.97
CA LEU A 209 3.42 3.08 14.05
C LEU A 209 2.69 4.08 13.15
N ILE A 210 1.51 3.72 12.66
CA ILE A 210 0.69 4.59 11.82
C ILE A 210 0.16 5.80 12.61
N TYR A 211 -0.25 5.60 13.86
CA TYR A 211 -0.95 6.60 14.65
C TYR A 211 -0.13 7.21 15.79
N LYS A 212 1.16 6.91 15.90
CA LYS A 212 2.04 7.40 16.98
C LYS A 212 1.99 8.91 17.21
N TRP A 213 1.72 9.68 16.17
CA TRP A 213 1.58 11.13 16.27
C TRP A 213 0.30 11.60 16.99
N LEU A 214 -0.72 10.71 17.13
CA LEU A 214 -1.91 10.97 17.93
C LEU A 214 -1.68 10.79 19.43
N LEU A 215 -0.66 10.03 19.83
CA LEU A 215 -0.41 9.73 21.25
C LEU A 215 -0.35 10.98 22.14
N PRO A 216 0.35 12.07 21.77
CA PRO A 216 0.36 13.29 22.57
C PRO A 216 -1.02 13.92 22.73
N LEU A 217 -1.84 13.88 21.66
CA LEU A 217 -3.22 14.43 21.69
C LEU A 217 -4.13 13.58 22.57
N ILE A 218 -3.99 12.25 22.52
CA ILE A 218 -4.76 11.32 23.37
C ILE A 218 -4.39 11.54 24.84
N VAL A 219 -3.10 11.65 25.15
CA VAL A 219 -2.63 11.92 26.52
C VAL A 219 -3.17 13.24 27.03
N LEU A 220 -3.09 14.30 26.21
CA LEU A 220 -3.63 15.62 26.57
C LEU A 220 -5.14 15.55 26.85
N LEU A 221 -5.89 14.83 26.01
CA LEU A 221 -7.34 14.66 26.19
C LEU A 221 -7.66 13.93 27.50
N ILE A 222 -6.91 12.86 27.81
CA ILE A 222 -7.08 12.11 29.06
C ILE A 222 -6.80 13.02 30.27
N VAL A 223 -5.72 13.79 30.23
CA VAL A 223 -5.38 14.74 31.31
C VAL A 223 -6.50 15.77 31.48
N LEU A 224 -7.02 16.33 30.39
CA LEU A 224 -8.13 17.28 30.46
C LEU A 224 -9.40 16.67 31.05
N ILE A 225 -9.73 15.43 30.68
CA ILE A 225 -10.89 14.72 31.25
C ILE A 225 -10.68 14.48 32.76
N ILE A 226 -9.50 14.05 33.18
CA ILE A 226 -9.19 13.86 34.61
C ILE A 226 -9.34 15.19 35.38
N LEU A 227 -8.81 16.28 34.83
CA LEU A 227 -8.95 17.61 35.45
C LEU A 227 -10.40 18.08 35.55
N LEU A 228 -11.21 17.83 34.53
CA LEU A 228 -12.64 18.16 34.53
C LEU A 228 -13.46 17.31 35.50
N LEU A 229 -13.04 16.07 35.75
CA LEU A 229 -13.71 15.17 36.72
C LEU A 229 -13.25 15.42 38.17
N SER A 230 -12.18 16.17 38.36
CA SER A 230 -11.63 16.55 39.69
C SER A 230 -12.10 17.92 40.18
N LEU A 231 -12.88 18.65 39.36
CA LEU A 231 -13.58 19.90 39.68
C LEU A 231 -15.05 19.64 40.07
#